data_41d1147d2731573dfb82c4d03ddb49dc
#
_entry.id   41d1147d2731573dfb82c4d03ddb49dc
#
_cell.length_a   1.000
_cell.length_b   1.000
_cell.length_c   1.000
_cell.angle_alpha   90.00
_cell.angle_beta   90.00
_cell.angle_gamma   90.00
#
_symmetry.space_group_name_H-M   'P 1'
#
loop_
_entity.id
_entity.type
_entity.pdbx_description
1 polymer ?
#
loop_
_entity_poly.entity_id
_entity_poly.type
_entity_poly.pdbx_seq_one_letter_code
_entity_poly.pdbx_strand_id
1 'polypeptide(L)'
;MARIATIERKTSETDITLTLNLDGTGIADIATGIGFLDHMLTAFARHGLFDLTVRAQGDLHIDFHHTTEDVGIVLGAAFARALADKRGIRRFGTALIPMDEALAEAAVDISGRPFLAWNVTFKRPKIGEMDTELFEEFFRALAFNALVTLHITRRAGHNAHHVAEACFKATARALRTAVEPDLRIGDAIPSTKGAL
;
A
#
# COMPACT_ATOMS: atom_id res chain seq x y z
N MET A 1 -13.96 11.21 -14.15
CA MET A 1 -12.70 10.81 -14.84
C MET A 1 -12.22 9.51 -14.22
N ALA A 2 -11.58 8.63 -15.00
CA ALA A 2 -11.00 7.41 -14.44
C ALA A 2 -9.85 7.77 -13.48
N ARG A 3 -9.84 7.18 -12.26
CA ARG A 3 -8.78 7.41 -11.26
C ARG A 3 -7.64 6.42 -11.48
N ILE A 4 -6.91 6.65 -12.59
CA ILE A 4 -5.80 5.79 -13.03
C ILE A 4 -4.52 6.61 -13.08
N ALA A 5 -3.42 6.07 -12.61
CA ALA A 5 -2.10 6.68 -12.69
C ALA A 5 -1.04 5.66 -13.09
N THR A 6 -0.14 6.08 -13.97
CA THR A 6 1.09 5.34 -14.28
C THR A 6 2.28 6.17 -13.81
N ILE A 7 3.17 5.56 -13.06
CA ILE A 7 4.40 6.15 -12.54
C ILE A 7 5.58 5.34 -13.07
N GLU A 8 6.57 6.03 -13.55
CA GLU A 8 7.87 5.49 -13.94
C GLU A 8 8.95 6.09 -13.03
N ARG A 9 9.83 5.26 -12.51
CA ARG A 9 10.96 5.65 -11.68
C ARG A 9 12.19 4.85 -12.10
N LYS A 10 13.23 5.55 -12.47
CA LYS A 10 14.52 4.96 -12.82
C LYS A 10 15.62 5.63 -12.01
N THR A 11 16.41 4.81 -11.34
CA THR A 11 17.60 5.19 -10.58
C THR A 11 18.81 4.40 -11.08
N SER A 12 19.94 4.47 -10.38
CA SER A 12 21.08 3.56 -10.61
C SER A 12 20.82 2.15 -10.07
N GLU A 13 19.85 1.97 -9.18
CA GLU A 13 19.58 0.75 -8.43
C GLU A 13 18.33 0.01 -8.93
N THR A 14 17.34 0.77 -9.43
CA THR A 14 16.04 0.21 -9.84
C THR A 14 15.51 0.85 -11.12
N ASP A 15 14.70 0.10 -11.87
CA ASP A 15 13.91 0.58 -13.01
C ASP A 15 12.49 0.04 -12.85
N ILE A 16 11.52 0.93 -12.55
CA ILE A 16 10.16 0.54 -12.14
C ILE A 16 9.11 1.27 -12.95
N THR A 17 8.17 0.53 -13.50
CA THR A 17 6.92 1.04 -14.08
C THR A 17 5.74 0.45 -13.32
N LEU A 18 4.84 1.30 -12.82
CA LEU A 18 3.65 0.88 -12.10
C LEU A 18 2.41 1.62 -12.60
N THR A 19 1.34 0.87 -12.87
CA THR A 19 0.01 1.41 -13.18
C THR A 19 -0.98 0.97 -12.11
N LEU A 20 -1.69 1.95 -11.55
CA LEU A 20 -2.73 1.77 -10.53
C LEU A 20 -4.06 2.33 -11.03
N ASN A 21 -5.13 1.53 -10.95
CA ASN A 21 -6.51 1.95 -11.11
C ASN A 21 -7.24 1.81 -9.77
N LEU A 22 -7.69 2.92 -9.19
CA LEU A 22 -8.41 2.93 -7.91
C LEU A 22 -9.82 2.34 -8.02
N ASP A 23 -10.43 2.41 -9.21
CA ASP A 23 -11.79 1.92 -9.50
C ASP A 23 -11.76 0.57 -10.23
N GLY A 24 -10.78 -0.25 -9.89
CA GLY A 24 -10.56 -1.57 -10.50
C GLY A 24 -11.45 -2.68 -9.93
N THR A 25 -11.12 -3.90 -10.31
CA THR A 25 -11.78 -5.14 -9.88
C THR A 25 -10.84 -6.09 -9.13
N GLY A 26 -9.62 -5.65 -8.86
CA GLY A 26 -8.58 -6.41 -8.18
C GLY A 26 -7.74 -7.27 -9.14
N ILE A 27 -7.57 -6.83 -10.38
CA ILE A 27 -6.67 -7.47 -11.34
C ILE A 27 -5.24 -7.13 -10.97
N ALA A 28 -4.38 -8.14 -10.87
CA ALA A 28 -2.96 -7.98 -10.53
C ALA A 28 -2.08 -8.61 -11.61
N ASP A 29 -1.10 -7.84 -12.08
CA ASP A 29 -0.04 -8.30 -12.99
C ASP A 29 1.31 -7.78 -12.47
N ILE A 30 1.95 -8.56 -11.62
CA ILE A 30 3.06 -8.15 -10.77
C ILE A 30 4.32 -8.94 -11.12
N ALA A 31 5.42 -8.24 -11.32
CA ALA A 31 6.74 -8.81 -11.52
C ALA A 31 7.81 -7.89 -10.93
N THR A 32 8.22 -8.12 -9.68
CA THR A 32 9.29 -7.38 -9.00
C THR A 32 10.60 -8.16 -8.94
N GLY A 33 10.55 -9.46 -9.24
CA GLY A 33 11.68 -10.37 -9.03
C GLY A 33 11.78 -10.90 -7.59
N ILE A 34 10.94 -10.42 -6.67
CA ILE A 34 10.88 -10.84 -5.26
C ILE A 34 9.56 -11.57 -5.04
N GLY A 35 9.57 -12.91 -5.09
CA GLY A 35 8.36 -13.71 -5.12
C GLY A 35 7.40 -13.46 -3.96
N PHE A 36 7.90 -13.19 -2.74
CA PHE A 36 7.03 -12.89 -1.61
C PHE A 36 6.41 -11.49 -1.72
N LEU A 37 7.13 -10.49 -2.24
CA LEU A 37 6.58 -9.16 -2.51
C LEU A 37 5.50 -9.22 -3.61
N ASP A 38 5.73 -9.99 -4.67
CA ASP A 38 4.74 -10.21 -5.74
C ASP A 38 3.44 -10.79 -5.17
N HIS A 39 3.55 -11.77 -4.26
CA HIS A 39 2.41 -12.34 -3.55
C HIS A 39 1.69 -11.30 -2.69
N MET A 40 2.42 -10.48 -1.94
CA MET A 40 1.83 -9.43 -1.10
C MET A 40 1.11 -8.36 -1.91
N LEU A 41 1.70 -7.90 -3.02
CA LEU A 41 1.09 -6.92 -3.92
C LEU A 41 -0.13 -7.49 -4.64
N THR A 42 -0.12 -8.77 -4.99
CA THR A 42 -1.29 -9.47 -5.55
C THR A 42 -2.43 -9.52 -4.52
N ALA A 43 -2.14 -9.85 -3.26
CA ALA A 43 -3.12 -9.80 -2.18
C ALA A 43 -3.65 -8.38 -1.95
N PHE A 44 -2.77 -7.37 -1.97
CA PHE A 44 -3.13 -5.96 -1.85
C PHE A 44 -4.10 -5.54 -2.96
N ALA A 45 -3.78 -5.79 -4.23
CA ALA A 45 -4.64 -5.48 -5.37
C ALA A 45 -6.00 -6.17 -5.24
N ARG A 46 -6.01 -7.47 -4.98
CA ARG A 46 -7.24 -8.26 -4.88
C ARG A 46 -8.17 -7.80 -3.75
N HIS A 47 -7.65 -7.56 -2.57
CA HIS A 47 -8.45 -7.17 -1.40
C HIS A 47 -8.82 -5.68 -1.40
N GLY A 48 -8.00 -4.83 -2.01
CA GLY A 48 -8.30 -3.42 -2.26
C GLY A 48 -9.26 -3.18 -3.43
N LEU A 49 -9.49 -4.19 -4.29
CA LEU A 49 -10.15 -4.06 -5.60
C LEU A 49 -9.48 -3.00 -6.49
N PHE A 50 -8.17 -2.84 -6.35
CA PHE A 50 -7.37 -2.03 -7.25
C PHE A 50 -6.89 -2.89 -8.42
N ASP A 51 -6.91 -2.36 -9.65
CA ASP A 51 -6.13 -3.02 -10.70
C ASP A 51 -4.71 -2.49 -10.63
N LEU A 52 -3.74 -3.40 -10.53
CA LEU A 52 -2.34 -3.08 -10.27
C LEU A 52 -1.42 -3.85 -11.22
N THR A 53 -0.67 -3.10 -12.03
CA THR A 53 0.41 -3.63 -12.86
C THR A 53 1.74 -3.11 -12.33
N VAL A 54 2.70 -4.00 -12.07
CA VAL A 54 4.05 -3.64 -11.60
C VAL A 54 5.10 -4.38 -12.41
N ARG A 55 6.06 -3.64 -12.93
CA ARG A 55 7.29 -4.15 -13.54
C ARG A 55 8.45 -3.47 -12.84
N ALA A 56 9.26 -4.24 -12.15
CA ALA A 56 10.45 -3.74 -11.48
C ALA A 56 11.67 -4.59 -11.84
N GLN A 57 12.78 -3.93 -12.10
CA GLN A 57 14.10 -4.51 -12.21
C GLN A 57 15.01 -3.77 -11.22
N GLY A 58 15.54 -4.47 -10.25
CA GLY A 58 16.43 -3.92 -9.26
C GLY A 58 17.71 -4.73 -9.08
N ASP A 59 18.60 -4.23 -8.25
CA ASP A 59 19.88 -4.81 -7.90
C ASP A 59 19.78 -5.93 -6.85
N LEU A 60 18.88 -6.90 -7.09
CA LEU A 60 18.54 -8.00 -6.18
C LEU A 60 19.72 -8.86 -5.75
N HIS A 61 20.86 -8.75 -6.45
CA HIS A 61 22.12 -9.42 -6.09
C HIS A 61 22.78 -8.78 -4.85
N ILE A 62 22.40 -7.57 -4.47
CA ILE A 62 22.82 -6.90 -3.22
C ILE A 62 21.90 -7.39 -2.09
N ASP A 63 20.64 -7.00 -2.13
CA ASP A 63 19.54 -7.47 -1.29
C ASP A 63 18.19 -7.03 -1.89
N PHE A 64 17.10 -7.14 -1.13
CA PHE A 64 15.77 -6.76 -1.59
C PHE A 64 15.33 -5.35 -1.14
N HIS A 65 16.20 -4.60 -0.45
CA HIS A 65 15.85 -3.32 0.16
C HIS A 65 15.42 -2.29 -0.89
N HIS A 66 16.35 -1.96 -1.81
CA HIS A 66 16.11 -0.89 -2.80
C HIS A 66 14.86 -1.15 -3.63
N THR A 67 14.67 -2.39 -4.09
CA THR A 67 13.49 -2.75 -4.91
C THR A 67 12.20 -2.65 -4.09
N THR A 68 12.20 -3.11 -2.84
CA THR A 68 11.01 -3.08 -1.97
C THR A 68 10.62 -1.65 -1.62
N GLU A 69 11.58 -0.82 -1.24
CA GLU A 69 11.35 0.60 -0.92
C GLU A 69 10.85 1.36 -2.15
N ASP A 70 11.54 1.23 -3.29
CA ASP A 70 11.21 1.95 -4.51
C ASP A 70 9.84 1.54 -5.09
N VAL A 71 9.43 0.28 -4.97
CA VAL A 71 8.07 -0.16 -5.30
C VAL A 71 7.05 0.53 -4.37
N GLY A 72 7.35 0.67 -3.08
CA GLY A 72 6.54 1.43 -2.13
C GLY A 72 6.41 2.91 -2.51
N ILE A 73 7.52 3.55 -2.90
CA ILE A 73 7.55 4.95 -3.39
C ILE A 73 6.64 5.11 -4.61
N VAL A 74 6.82 4.25 -5.61
CA VAL A 74 6.08 4.34 -6.88
C VAL A 74 4.59 4.07 -6.67
N LEU A 75 4.24 3.10 -5.83
CA LEU A 75 2.84 2.82 -5.49
C LEU A 75 2.21 4.00 -4.74
N GLY A 76 2.92 4.59 -3.77
CA GLY A 76 2.46 5.79 -3.06
C GLY A 76 2.23 6.97 -4.00
N ALA A 77 3.18 7.24 -4.89
CA ALA A 77 3.04 8.30 -5.90
C ALA A 77 1.86 8.06 -6.86
N ALA A 78 1.60 6.78 -7.21
CA ALA A 78 0.44 6.42 -8.03
C ALA A 78 -0.88 6.70 -7.30
N PHE A 79 -0.99 6.41 -6.00
CA PHE A 79 -2.15 6.77 -5.18
C PHE A 79 -2.35 8.29 -5.14
N ALA A 80 -1.31 9.06 -4.83
CA ALA A 80 -1.39 10.52 -4.78
C ALA A 80 -1.86 11.11 -6.11
N ARG A 81 -1.30 10.63 -7.23
CA ARG A 81 -1.66 11.10 -8.57
C ARG A 81 -3.07 10.71 -9.00
N ALA A 82 -3.51 9.49 -8.71
CA ALA A 82 -4.84 8.99 -9.05
C ALA A 82 -5.94 9.67 -8.24
N LEU A 83 -5.65 10.09 -6.99
CA LEU A 83 -6.58 10.81 -6.11
C LEU A 83 -6.75 12.29 -6.48
N ALA A 84 -5.82 12.86 -7.24
CA ALA A 84 -5.83 14.25 -7.67
C ALA A 84 -6.11 15.23 -6.51
N ASP A 85 -7.22 15.96 -6.56
CA ASP A 85 -7.61 16.96 -5.56
C ASP A 85 -8.39 16.39 -4.36
N LYS A 86 -8.57 15.06 -4.32
CA LYS A 86 -9.19 14.32 -3.18
C LYS A 86 -10.63 14.71 -2.90
N ARG A 87 -11.36 15.22 -3.92
CA ARG A 87 -12.78 15.59 -3.80
C ARG A 87 -13.66 14.35 -3.71
N GLY A 88 -14.74 14.48 -2.95
CA GLY A 88 -15.82 13.49 -2.92
C GLY A 88 -15.46 12.13 -2.37
N ILE A 89 -14.30 11.95 -1.73
CA ILE A 89 -13.89 10.70 -1.12
C ILE A 89 -14.27 10.62 0.35
N ARG A 90 -14.33 9.40 0.91
CA ARG A 90 -14.57 9.19 2.35
C ARG A 90 -13.42 9.70 3.23
N ARG A 91 -12.19 9.74 2.69
CA ARG A 91 -10.98 10.20 3.35
C ARG A 91 -10.44 9.24 4.42
N PHE A 92 -11.28 8.72 5.31
CA PHE A 92 -10.88 7.81 6.37
C PHE A 92 -11.28 6.37 6.05
N GLY A 93 -10.40 5.44 6.35
CA GLY A 93 -10.69 4.02 6.22
C GLY A 93 -10.01 3.22 7.32
N THR A 94 -10.70 2.19 7.80
CA THR A 94 -10.16 1.25 8.78
C THR A 94 -10.50 -0.17 8.35
N ALA A 95 -9.61 -1.12 8.67
CA ALA A 95 -9.88 -2.54 8.49
C ALA A 95 -9.17 -3.36 9.57
N LEU A 96 -9.88 -4.37 10.06
CA LEU A 96 -9.36 -5.39 10.98
C LEU A 96 -9.48 -6.73 10.27
N ILE A 97 -8.35 -7.34 9.92
CA ILE A 97 -8.30 -8.50 9.04
C ILE A 97 -7.65 -9.68 9.76
N PRO A 98 -8.37 -10.78 9.94
CA PRO A 98 -7.82 -12.04 10.43
C PRO A 98 -7.17 -12.84 9.28
N MET A 99 -6.16 -13.59 9.62
CA MET A 99 -5.60 -14.66 8.82
C MET A 99 -5.14 -15.78 9.76
N ASP A 100 -5.95 -16.82 9.88
CA ASP A 100 -5.83 -17.87 10.87
C ASP A 100 -5.61 -17.30 12.29
N GLU A 101 -4.44 -17.51 12.90
CA GLU A 101 -4.11 -16.99 14.23
C GLU A 101 -3.64 -15.52 14.23
N ALA A 102 -3.36 -14.96 13.03
CA ALA A 102 -2.92 -13.57 12.90
C ALA A 102 -4.13 -12.62 12.77
N LEU A 103 -3.98 -11.45 13.35
CA LEU A 103 -4.96 -10.37 13.28
C LEU A 103 -4.21 -9.04 13.13
N ALA A 104 -4.43 -8.36 12.02
CA ALA A 104 -3.86 -7.04 11.75
C ALA A 104 -4.94 -5.98 11.58
N GLU A 105 -4.66 -4.80 12.08
CA GLU A 105 -5.48 -3.60 11.94
C GLU A 105 -4.74 -2.54 11.14
N ALA A 106 -5.43 -1.87 10.22
CA ALA A 106 -4.95 -0.70 9.53
C ALA A 106 -5.96 0.45 9.61
N ALA A 107 -5.46 1.67 9.83
CA ALA A 107 -6.24 2.90 9.76
C ALA A 107 -5.53 3.91 8.87
N VAL A 108 -6.29 4.55 7.97
CA VAL A 108 -5.80 5.51 6.97
C VAL A 108 -6.55 6.83 7.08
N ASP A 109 -5.81 7.93 7.02
CA ASP A 109 -6.32 9.28 6.73
C ASP A 109 -5.62 9.82 5.47
N ILE A 110 -6.39 10.09 4.42
CA ILE A 110 -5.89 10.75 3.19
C ILE A 110 -5.78 12.25 3.49
N SER A 111 -4.82 12.60 4.32
CA SER A 111 -4.69 13.91 4.98
C SER A 111 -3.79 14.91 4.24
N GLY A 112 -3.03 14.47 3.23
CA GLY A 112 -1.94 15.27 2.67
C GLY A 112 -0.70 15.36 3.59
N ARG A 113 -0.71 14.70 4.76
CA ARG A 113 0.38 14.68 5.76
C ARG A 113 0.92 13.27 5.92
N PRO A 114 2.12 12.98 5.40
CA PRO A 114 2.69 11.65 5.46
C PRO A 114 3.07 11.26 6.90
N PHE A 115 2.65 10.09 7.32
CA PHE A 115 3.06 9.49 8.58
C PHE A 115 2.81 7.98 8.57
N LEU A 116 3.75 7.21 9.10
CA LEU A 116 3.56 5.79 9.38
C LEU A 116 3.70 5.53 10.88
N ALA A 117 2.66 4.94 11.50
CA ALA A 117 2.77 4.29 12.80
C ALA A 117 2.84 2.77 12.57
N TRP A 118 4.02 2.21 12.77
CA TRP A 118 4.28 0.78 12.59
C TRP A 118 4.36 0.07 13.94
N ASN A 119 3.32 -0.68 14.29
CA ASN A 119 3.22 -1.45 15.53
C ASN A 119 3.14 -2.95 15.21
N VAL A 120 4.07 -3.42 14.38
CA VAL A 120 4.17 -4.82 13.97
C VAL A 120 5.57 -5.34 14.30
N THR A 121 5.61 -6.51 14.93
CA THR A 121 6.86 -7.22 15.23
C THR A 121 6.79 -8.64 14.68
N PHE A 122 7.88 -9.11 14.09
CA PHE A 122 8.01 -10.46 13.57
C PHE A 122 8.86 -11.32 14.48
N LYS A 123 8.48 -12.59 14.66
CA LYS A 123 9.28 -13.55 15.44
C LYS A 123 10.44 -14.15 14.65
N ARG A 124 10.43 -14.00 13.32
CA ARG A 124 11.47 -14.50 12.43
C ARG A 124 12.00 -13.35 11.58
N PRO A 125 13.29 -13.31 11.29
CA PRO A 125 13.88 -12.22 10.49
C PRO A 125 13.56 -12.35 8.99
N LYS A 126 13.16 -13.54 8.51
CA LYS A 126 12.87 -13.79 7.10
C LYS A 126 11.60 -14.58 6.87
N ILE A 127 10.98 -14.33 5.69
CA ILE A 127 9.92 -15.14 5.09
C ILE A 127 10.43 -15.55 3.70
N GLY A 128 10.76 -16.84 3.53
CA GLY A 128 11.55 -17.23 2.38
C GLY A 128 12.90 -16.52 2.40
N GLU A 129 13.22 -15.81 1.34
CA GLU A 129 14.45 -14.99 1.22
C GLU A 129 14.26 -13.54 1.65
N MET A 130 13.01 -13.06 1.80
CA MET A 130 12.68 -11.67 2.11
C MET A 130 12.82 -11.38 3.60
N ASP A 131 13.57 -10.33 3.96
CA ASP A 131 13.72 -9.86 5.33
C ASP A 131 12.44 -9.18 5.83
N THR A 132 12.03 -9.47 7.07
CA THR A 132 10.76 -8.96 7.61
C THR A 132 10.82 -7.46 7.95
N GLU A 133 11.99 -6.87 8.13
CA GLU A 133 12.16 -5.43 8.31
C GLU A 133 11.75 -4.62 7.07
N LEU A 134 11.83 -5.22 5.87
CA LEU A 134 11.47 -4.56 4.62
C LEU A 134 9.97 -4.23 4.50
N PHE A 135 9.12 -4.86 5.30
CA PHE A 135 7.69 -4.51 5.30
C PHE A 135 7.46 -3.13 5.91
N GLU A 136 8.19 -2.76 6.97
CA GLU A 136 8.12 -1.41 7.51
C GLU A 136 8.59 -0.37 6.48
N GLU A 137 9.71 -0.64 5.79
CA GLU A 137 10.23 0.25 4.75
C GLU A 137 9.25 0.40 3.57
N PHE A 138 8.65 -0.69 3.10
CA PHE A 138 7.62 -0.63 2.06
C PHE A 138 6.44 0.26 2.47
N PHE A 139 5.86 0.05 3.67
CA PHE A 139 4.71 0.83 4.12
C PHE A 139 5.07 2.28 4.44
N ARG A 140 6.31 2.54 4.89
CA ARG A 140 6.83 3.90 5.06
C ARG A 140 6.91 4.62 3.72
N ALA A 141 7.54 4.00 2.74
CA ALA A 141 7.64 4.53 1.39
C ALA A 141 6.26 4.80 0.77
N LEU A 142 5.33 3.84 0.89
CA LEU A 142 3.94 4.00 0.47
C LEU A 142 3.26 5.20 1.14
N ALA A 143 3.27 5.28 2.46
CA ALA A 143 2.57 6.32 3.22
C ALA A 143 3.11 7.72 2.92
N PHE A 144 4.44 7.83 2.80
CA PHE A 144 5.10 9.11 2.56
C PHE A 144 4.87 9.62 1.13
N ASN A 145 4.83 8.75 0.14
CA ASN A 145 4.62 9.17 -1.26
C ASN A 145 3.13 9.25 -1.63
N ALA A 146 2.24 8.53 -0.94
CA ALA A 146 0.79 8.72 -1.06
C ALA A 146 0.30 9.96 -0.28
N LEU A 147 1.14 10.58 0.54
CA LEU A 147 0.80 11.70 1.42
C LEU A 147 -0.37 11.36 2.36
N VAL A 148 -0.30 10.18 2.98
CA VAL A 148 -1.32 9.68 3.90
C VAL A 148 -0.75 9.44 5.29
N THR A 149 -1.61 9.57 6.31
CA THR A 149 -1.34 9.03 7.63
C THR A 149 -1.79 7.58 7.65
N LEU A 150 -0.88 6.64 7.93
CA LEU A 150 -1.15 5.20 7.96
C LEU A 150 -0.71 4.63 9.31
N HIS A 151 -1.62 3.94 9.98
CA HIS A 151 -1.32 3.16 11.18
C HIS A 151 -1.53 1.70 10.87
N ILE A 152 -0.55 0.85 11.20
CA ILE A 152 -0.63 -0.60 11.08
C ILE A 152 -0.25 -1.23 12.42
N THR A 153 -1.13 -2.07 12.94
CA THR A 153 -0.92 -2.74 14.22
C THR A 153 -1.21 -4.24 14.11
N ARG A 154 -0.25 -5.06 14.52
CA ARG A 154 -0.50 -6.48 14.76
C ARG A 154 -1.23 -6.64 16.10
N ARG A 155 -2.46 -7.15 16.08
CA ARG A 155 -3.27 -7.43 17.28
C ARG A 155 -2.99 -8.82 17.83
N ALA A 156 -2.72 -9.80 16.93
CA ALA A 156 -2.41 -11.19 17.30
C ALA A 156 -1.56 -11.84 16.20
N GLY A 157 -1.08 -13.05 16.46
CA GLY A 157 -0.39 -13.89 15.48
C GLY A 157 1.10 -14.08 15.76
N HIS A 158 1.63 -15.16 15.23
CA HIS A 158 3.04 -15.52 15.40
C HIS A 158 3.70 -16.05 14.12
N ASN A 159 2.92 -16.54 13.16
CA ASN A 159 3.42 -16.90 11.83
C ASN A 159 3.74 -15.63 11.05
N ALA A 160 5.00 -15.42 10.70
CA ALA A 160 5.44 -14.21 10.04
C ALA A 160 4.73 -13.97 8.68
N HIS A 161 4.49 -15.02 7.90
CA HIS A 161 3.75 -14.95 6.65
C HIS A 161 2.31 -14.45 6.89
N HIS A 162 1.58 -15.08 7.82
CA HIS A 162 0.20 -14.69 8.13
C HIS A 162 0.12 -13.25 8.63
N VAL A 163 1.07 -12.82 9.48
CA VAL A 163 1.13 -11.44 9.97
C VAL A 163 1.37 -10.46 8.83
N ALA A 164 2.37 -10.71 7.96
CA ALA A 164 2.66 -9.85 6.82
C ALA A 164 1.46 -9.73 5.88
N GLU A 165 0.89 -10.86 5.47
CA GLU A 165 -0.25 -10.88 4.56
C GLU A 165 -1.49 -10.21 5.16
N ALA A 166 -1.76 -10.40 6.46
CA ALA A 166 -2.84 -9.70 7.16
C ALA A 166 -2.62 -8.17 7.16
N CYS A 167 -1.38 -7.68 7.30
CA CYS A 167 -1.06 -6.26 7.21
C CYS A 167 -1.32 -5.70 5.80
N PHE A 168 -0.89 -6.39 4.75
CA PHE A 168 -1.16 -5.97 3.36
C PHE A 168 -2.65 -5.95 3.05
N LYS A 169 -3.40 -6.98 3.45
CA LYS A 169 -4.86 -7.04 3.27
C LYS A 169 -5.58 -5.94 4.05
N ALA A 170 -5.18 -5.69 5.31
CA ALA A 170 -5.78 -4.66 6.15
C ALA A 170 -5.55 -3.28 5.54
N THR A 171 -4.32 -2.98 5.11
CA THR A 171 -3.98 -1.70 4.46
C THR A 171 -4.76 -1.52 3.16
N ALA A 172 -4.83 -2.54 2.31
CA ALA A 172 -5.57 -2.50 1.06
C ALA A 172 -7.07 -2.20 1.29
N ARG A 173 -7.69 -2.87 2.28
CA ARG A 173 -9.10 -2.67 2.64
C ARG A 173 -9.35 -1.29 3.25
N ALA A 174 -8.45 -0.80 4.09
CA ALA A 174 -8.53 0.54 4.67
C ALA A 174 -8.41 1.62 3.58
N LEU A 175 -7.42 1.50 2.68
CA LEU A 175 -7.25 2.40 1.54
C LEU A 175 -8.48 2.37 0.61
N ARG A 176 -8.99 1.18 0.28
CA ARG A 176 -10.22 1.06 -0.52
C ARG A 176 -11.35 1.87 0.09
N THR A 177 -11.61 1.70 1.38
CA THR A 177 -12.68 2.45 2.07
C THR A 177 -12.40 3.95 2.02
N ALA A 178 -11.15 4.38 2.25
CA ALA A 178 -10.78 5.79 2.29
C ALA A 178 -10.93 6.49 0.93
N VAL A 179 -10.65 5.77 -0.19
CA VAL A 179 -10.75 6.33 -1.56
C VAL A 179 -12.14 6.22 -2.17
N GLU A 180 -13.06 5.45 -1.56
CA GLU A 180 -14.44 5.32 -2.09
C GLU A 180 -15.15 6.66 -2.13
N PRO A 181 -15.97 6.94 -3.18
CA PRO A 181 -16.81 8.12 -3.21
C PRO A 181 -17.78 8.15 -2.03
N ASP A 182 -17.94 9.30 -1.41
CA ASP A 182 -18.97 9.55 -0.40
C ASP A 182 -20.12 10.38 -1.02
N LEU A 183 -21.22 9.70 -1.35
CA LEU A 183 -22.36 10.32 -2.02
C LEU A 183 -23.03 11.41 -1.17
N ARG A 184 -22.80 11.45 0.15
CA ARG A 184 -23.39 12.45 1.05
C ARG A 184 -22.69 13.80 0.99
N ILE A 185 -21.39 13.82 0.69
CA ILE A 185 -20.63 15.07 0.58
C ILE A 185 -20.54 15.58 -0.86
N GLY A 186 -20.95 14.76 -1.84
CA GLY A 186 -20.87 15.10 -3.27
C GLY A 186 -19.45 15.41 -3.70
N ASP A 187 -19.22 16.58 -4.30
CA ASP A 187 -17.91 17.04 -4.81
C ASP A 187 -17.13 17.91 -3.81
N ALA A 188 -17.51 17.89 -2.53
CA ALA A 188 -16.78 18.67 -1.51
C ALA A 188 -15.45 18.01 -1.14
N ILE A 189 -14.46 18.84 -0.73
CA ILE A 189 -13.24 18.36 -0.12
C ILE A 189 -13.58 17.96 1.34
N PRO A 190 -13.30 16.72 1.78
CA PRO A 190 -13.65 16.23 3.12
C PRO A 190 -12.73 16.81 4.21
N SER A 191 -12.71 18.13 4.35
CA SER A 191 -11.84 18.84 5.28
C SER A 191 -12.51 20.13 5.75
N THR A 192 -12.47 20.39 7.07
CA THR A 192 -12.92 21.66 7.66
C THR A 192 -12.07 22.85 7.23
N LYS A 193 -10.87 22.60 6.68
CA LYS A 193 -9.95 23.63 6.17
C LYS A 193 -10.17 23.93 4.67
N GLY A 194 -11.03 23.16 3.98
CA GLY A 194 -11.26 23.28 2.55
C GLY A 194 -10.10 22.80 1.65
N ALA A 195 -9.07 22.18 2.26
CA ALA A 195 -7.90 21.60 1.55
C ALA A 195 -7.39 20.34 2.26
N LEU A 196 -6.70 19.46 1.51
CA LEU A 196 -6.02 18.23 1.97
C LEU A 196 -4.65 18.10 1.34
#